data_a29d4048cde414134a504c552076bf9c
#
_entry.id   a29d4048cde414134a504c552076bf9c
#
_cell.length_a   1.000
_cell.length_b   1.000
_cell.length_c   1.000
_cell.angle_alpha   90.00
_cell.angle_beta   90.00
_cell.angle_gamma   90.00
#
_symmetry.space_group_name_H-M   'P 1'
#
loop_
_entity.id
_entity.type
_entity.pdbx_description
1 polymer ?
#
loop_
_entity_poly.entity_id
_entity_poly.type
_entity_poly.pdbx_seq_one_letter_code
_entity_poly.pdbx_strand_id
1 'polypeptide(L)'
;MLFRRLGAAAVASATLAFASPAFAVTEIQWWHAMTGANNDVIVKLANDFNAAQSDYKVVPTYKGGYADTMNAGIAAFRASNAPAILQVFEVGTATMMAATGAVKPVYKLMQDAGEKFDPKAYLPAITGYYSTSKGEMLSFPFNSSSTVMWVNLDALKKADITEIPKTWPQVFEDAKKLKAAGYSTCGFSNSWVTWVNLEQLSAWHNVPLASKANGLDGFDTVLEFNGPLQVKHLENLVELQKDKTYDYAGRTNTGEGRFTSGECPIYLTSSAFFGNVKAQAKFNFTAAPMPYYPDVKGAPQNSVIGGASLWVMGGKSADEYKGVAKFLTFLSDTARQVWIHKASGYLPITKAAYEKAKAEGFYKDQPYLETPLLELTNKEPTENSRGLRLGNMVQLRDVWAEEIEQALAGKKTAKQALDAAVERGNQMLRQFEKTAVR
;
A
#
# COMPACT_ATOMS: atom_id res chain seq x y z
N MET A 1 6.03 -72.91 70.91
CA MET A 1 6.66 -72.56 69.64
C MET A 1 6.05 -71.24 69.19
N LEU A 2 6.83 -70.16 69.29
CA LEU A 2 6.42 -68.79 68.96
C LEU A 2 6.77 -68.51 67.49
N PHE A 3 5.80 -68.16 66.67
CA PHE A 3 6.06 -67.57 65.35
C PHE A 3 5.83 -66.06 65.42
N ARG A 4 6.93 -65.31 65.26
CA ARG A 4 6.95 -63.85 65.05
C ARG A 4 6.62 -63.57 63.59
N ARG A 5 5.57 -62.80 63.35
CA ARG A 5 5.30 -62.20 62.03
C ARG A 5 5.95 -60.81 61.99
N LEU A 6 6.91 -60.60 61.09
CA LEU A 6 7.47 -59.33 60.74
C LEU A 6 6.52 -58.67 59.66
N GLY A 7 5.97 -57.53 60.01
CA GLY A 7 5.22 -56.71 59.08
C GLY A 7 6.18 -55.74 58.32
N ALA A 8 6.25 -55.85 57.05
CA ALA A 8 6.95 -54.89 56.19
C ALA A 8 6.06 -53.68 55.91
N ALA A 9 6.45 -52.50 56.41
CA ALA A 9 5.80 -51.24 56.09
C ALA A 9 6.32 -50.73 54.72
N ALA A 10 5.48 -50.72 53.70
CA ALA A 10 5.78 -50.08 52.41
C ALA A 10 5.52 -48.55 52.50
N VAL A 11 6.61 -47.77 52.45
CA VAL A 11 6.52 -46.28 52.29
C VAL A 11 6.24 -45.96 50.85
N ALA A 12 5.01 -45.55 50.54
CA ALA A 12 4.62 -45.00 49.22
C ALA A 12 5.07 -43.53 49.14
N SER A 13 6.17 -43.29 48.46
CA SER A 13 6.59 -41.91 48.09
C SER A 13 5.67 -41.35 47.00
N ALA A 14 4.74 -40.46 47.35
CA ALA A 14 3.91 -39.71 46.38
C ALA A 14 4.76 -38.58 45.78
N THR A 15 5.21 -38.76 44.57
CA THR A 15 5.79 -37.67 43.73
C THR A 15 4.67 -36.76 43.29
N LEU A 16 4.55 -35.60 43.93
CA LEU A 16 3.72 -34.49 43.42
C LEU A 16 4.37 -33.93 42.14
N ALA A 17 3.86 -34.34 40.99
CA ALA A 17 4.15 -33.69 39.72
C ALA A 17 3.47 -32.31 39.72
N PHE A 18 4.25 -31.25 39.92
CA PHE A 18 3.80 -29.89 39.66
C PHE A 18 3.56 -29.77 38.15
N ALA A 19 2.32 -29.93 37.71
CA ALA A 19 1.91 -29.53 36.40
C ALA A 19 2.00 -28.00 36.34
N SER A 20 3.04 -27.46 35.69
CA SER A 20 3.08 -26.04 35.33
C SER A 20 1.82 -25.75 34.50
N PRO A 21 1.04 -24.69 34.81
CA PRO A 21 -0.08 -24.31 33.98
C PRO A 21 0.45 -24.03 32.57
N ALA A 22 0.08 -24.87 31.63
CA ALA A 22 0.29 -24.56 30.21
C ALA A 22 -0.57 -23.33 29.91
N PHE A 23 0.01 -22.14 29.87
CA PHE A 23 -0.69 -20.96 29.38
C PHE A 23 -1.06 -21.23 27.94
N ALA A 24 -2.35 -21.11 27.63
CA ALA A 24 -2.80 -21.24 26.27
C ALA A 24 -2.17 -20.13 25.42
N VAL A 25 -1.57 -20.51 24.28
CA VAL A 25 -0.97 -19.57 23.34
C VAL A 25 -2.03 -18.57 22.89
N THR A 26 -1.79 -17.27 23.06
CA THR A 26 -2.72 -16.23 22.63
C THR A 26 -2.65 -16.05 21.11
N GLU A 27 -3.75 -16.35 20.41
CA GLU A 27 -3.82 -16.16 18.96
C GLU A 27 -4.09 -14.69 18.61
N ILE A 28 -3.38 -14.18 17.59
CA ILE A 28 -3.50 -12.82 17.04
C ILE A 28 -3.91 -12.95 15.60
N GLN A 29 -5.18 -12.67 15.32
CA GLN A 29 -5.73 -12.67 13.96
C GLN A 29 -5.24 -11.44 13.19
N TRP A 30 -4.60 -11.67 12.05
CA TRP A 30 -4.13 -10.64 11.13
C TRP A 30 -4.81 -10.79 9.78
N TRP A 31 -5.76 -9.92 9.47
CA TRP A 31 -6.42 -9.90 8.16
C TRP A 31 -5.68 -9.02 7.17
N HIS A 32 -5.43 -9.55 5.98
CA HIS A 32 -4.61 -8.91 4.96
C HIS A 32 -5.16 -9.09 3.54
N ALA A 33 -4.65 -8.25 2.61
CA ALA A 33 -5.05 -8.19 1.21
C ALA A 33 -3.95 -8.65 0.23
N MET A 34 -2.86 -9.24 0.73
CA MET A 34 -1.70 -9.58 -0.10
C MET A 34 -1.88 -10.88 -0.86
N THR A 35 -1.44 -10.89 -2.13
CA THR A 35 -1.46 -12.05 -3.03
C THR A 35 -0.08 -12.29 -3.65
N GLY A 36 0.12 -13.43 -4.32
CA GLY A 36 1.37 -13.77 -5.01
C GLY A 36 2.59 -13.67 -4.08
N ALA A 37 3.70 -13.18 -4.61
CA ALA A 37 4.95 -13.03 -3.86
C ALA A 37 4.81 -12.20 -2.57
N ASN A 38 3.91 -11.23 -2.54
CA ASN A 38 3.66 -10.44 -1.34
C ASN A 38 2.89 -11.22 -0.25
N ASN A 39 2.06 -12.20 -0.62
CA ASN A 39 1.46 -13.12 0.34
C ASN A 39 2.54 -14.00 1.01
N ASP A 40 3.54 -14.46 0.25
CA ASP A 40 4.63 -15.26 0.80
C ASP A 40 5.43 -14.48 1.85
N VAL A 41 5.60 -13.15 1.64
CA VAL A 41 6.18 -12.26 2.65
C VAL A 41 5.35 -12.25 3.94
N ILE A 42 4.02 -12.12 3.85
CA ILE A 42 3.11 -12.13 5.02
C ILE A 42 3.23 -13.44 5.79
N VAL A 43 3.13 -14.57 5.09
CA VAL A 43 3.21 -15.92 5.68
C VAL A 43 4.56 -16.12 6.38
N LYS A 44 5.65 -15.72 5.72
CA LYS A 44 7.00 -15.82 6.32
C LYS A 44 7.14 -14.97 7.58
N LEU A 45 6.67 -13.73 7.58
CA LEU A 45 6.73 -12.86 8.77
C LEU A 45 5.97 -13.45 9.96
N ALA A 46 4.79 -13.99 9.73
CA ALA A 46 4.02 -14.65 10.77
C ALA A 46 4.73 -15.92 11.29
N ASN A 47 5.26 -16.76 10.40
CA ASN A 47 5.99 -17.96 10.76
C ASN A 47 7.28 -17.65 11.54
N ASP A 48 8.05 -16.66 11.10
CA ASP A 48 9.29 -16.25 11.79
C ASP A 48 8.99 -15.71 13.19
N PHE A 49 7.92 -14.92 13.38
CA PHE A 49 7.49 -14.46 14.69
C PHE A 49 7.06 -15.64 15.59
N ASN A 50 6.22 -16.51 15.05
CA ASN A 50 5.69 -17.66 15.78
C ASN A 50 6.81 -18.65 16.20
N ALA A 51 7.88 -18.76 15.39
CA ALA A 51 9.03 -19.58 15.71
C ALA A 51 9.99 -18.95 16.74
N ALA A 52 9.99 -17.61 16.88
CA ALA A 52 10.90 -16.87 17.75
C ALA A 52 10.45 -16.83 19.22
N GLN A 53 9.21 -17.18 19.53
CA GLN A 53 8.64 -17.16 20.88
C GLN A 53 7.44 -18.12 20.98
N SER A 54 6.95 -18.42 22.20
CA SER A 54 5.89 -19.40 22.46
C SER A 54 4.60 -18.82 23.05
N ASP A 55 4.57 -17.54 23.39
CA ASP A 55 3.46 -16.94 24.14
C ASP A 55 2.31 -16.50 23.20
N TYR A 56 2.64 -16.16 21.95
CA TYR A 56 1.71 -15.62 20.97
C TYR A 56 1.82 -16.33 19.63
N LYS A 57 0.69 -16.42 18.91
CA LYS A 57 0.64 -17.00 17.57
C LYS A 57 -0.08 -16.04 16.63
N VAL A 58 0.64 -15.43 15.70
CA VAL A 58 0.06 -14.63 14.62
C VAL A 58 -0.51 -15.55 13.56
N VAL A 59 -1.79 -15.33 13.22
CA VAL A 59 -2.53 -16.11 12.21
C VAL A 59 -2.94 -15.16 11.09
N PRO A 60 -2.17 -15.12 9.98
CA PRO A 60 -2.52 -14.29 8.83
C PRO A 60 -3.68 -14.92 8.06
N THR A 61 -4.65 -14.10 7.66
CA THR A 61 -5.82 -14.53 6.90
C THR A 61 -6.07 -13.58 5.75
N TYR A 62 -5.99 -14.08 4.51
CA TYR A 62 -6.35 -13.33 3.32
C TYR A 62 -7.88 -13.10 3.26
N LYS A 63 -8.31 -11.86 2.99
CA LYS A 63 -9.72 -11.45 2.98
C LYS A 63 -10.19 -10.81 1.66
N GLY A 64 -9.50 -11.09 0.58
CA GLY A 64 -9.76 -10.45 -0.70
C GLY A 64 -8.82 -9.26 -0.94
N GLY A 65 -9.12 -8.44 -1.94
CA GLY A 65 -8.37 -7.21 -2.20
C GLY A 65 -8.47 -6.19 -1.07
N TYR A 66 -7.80 -5.06 -1.21
CA TYR A 66 -7.78 -4.03 -0.17
C TYR A 66 -9.18 -3.55 0.26
N ALA A 67 -10.06 -3.28 -0.71
CA ALA A 67 -11.43 -2.86 -0.42
C ALA A 67 -12.22 -3.96 0.31
N ASP A 68 -12.09 -5.22 -0.16
CA ASP A 68 -12.76 -6.36 0.46
C ASP A 68 -12.29 -6.58 1.90
N THR A 69 -10.96 -6.53 2.12
CA THR A 69 -10.35 -6.69 3.45
C THR A 69 -10.84 -5.60 4.41
N MET A 70 -10.86 -4.34 3.97
CA MET A 70 -11.36 -3.22 4.78
C MET A 70 -12.84 -3.37 5.10
N ASN A 71 -13.68 -3.69 4.11
CA ASN A 71 -15.11 -3.87 4.28
C ASN A 71 -15.42 -5.06 5.21
N ALA A 72 -14.69 -6.17 5.07
CA ALA A 72 -14.79 -7.32 5.97
C ALA A 72 -14.41 -6.93 7.41
N GLY A 73 -13.36 -6.14 7.61
CA GLY A 73 -12.94 -5.64 8.91
C GLY A 73 -14.00 -4.75 9.57
N ILE A 74 -14.60 -3.83 8.81
CA ILE A 74 -15.70 -2.96 9.28
C ILE A 74 -16.93 -3.80 9.69
N ALA A 75 -17.31 -4.75 8.86
CA ALA A 75 -18.44 -5.64 9.13
C ALA A 75 -18.19 -6.49 10.38
N ALA A 76 -17.00 -7.05 10.52
CA ALA A 76 -16.60 -7.86 11.67
C ALA A 76 -16.54 -7.02 12.96
N PHE A 77 -16.09 -5.76 12.89
CA PHE A 77 -16.12 -4.86 14.05
C PHE A 77 -17.56 -4.62 14.55
N ARG A 78 -18.48 -4.34 13.63
CA ARG A 78 -19.91 -4.17 13.96
C ARG A 78 -20.53 -5.43 14.59
N ALA A 79 -20.04 -6.61 14.21
CA ALA A 79 -20.45 -7.90 14.75
C ALA A 79 -19.64 -8.32 16.01
N SER A 80 -18.82 -7.44 16.57
CA SER A 80 -17.93 -7.73 17.71
C SER A 80 -16.97 -8.89 17.49
N ASN A 81 -16.57 -9.15 16.25
CA ASN A 81 -15.69 -10.24 15.82
C ASN A 81 -14.54 -9.75 14.91
N ALA A 82 -14.06 -8.53 15.14
CA ALA A 82 -12.94 -7.98 14.38
C ALA A 82 -11.63 -8.75 14.63
N PRO A 83 -10.68 -8.81 13.67
CA PRO A 83 -9.34 -9.32 13.91
C PRO A 83 -8.60 -8.42 14.92
N ALA A 84 -7.47 -8.87 15.43
CA ALA A 84 -6.60 -8.01 16.25
C ALA A 84 -5.86 -6.98 15.38
N ILE A 85 -5.44 -7.40 14.17
CA ILE A 85 -4.74 -6.56 13.20
C ILE A 85 -5.49 -6.59 11.87
N LEU A 86 -5.81 -5.41 11.34
CA LEU A 86 -6.41 -5.22 10.04
C LEU A 86 -5.47 -4.43 9.12
N GLN A 87 -5.09 -4.99 7.99
CA GLN A 87 -4.37 -4.26 6.96
C GLN A 87 -5.33 -3.37 6.18
N VAL A 88 -5.08 -2.08 6.20
CA VAL A 88 -5.90 -1.09 5.47
C VAL A 88 -4.99 -0.27 4.57
N PHE A 89 -5.37 -0.16 3.30
CA PHE A 89 -4.62 0.63 2.34
C PHE A 89 -4.75 2.15 2.63
N GLU A 90 -3.86 2.93 2.06
CA GLU A 90 -3.66 4.36 2.40
C GLU A 90 -4.95 5.19 2.31
N VAL A 91 -5.80 4.91 1.34
CA VAL A 91 -7.06 5.63 1.14
C VAL A 91 -8.13 5.31 2.18
N GLY A 92 -7.96 4.23 2.93
CA GLY A 92 -8.83 3.90 4.07
C GLY A 92 -8.56 4.74 5.32
N THR A 93 -7.45 5.48 5.37
CA THR A 93 -6.97 6.17 6.57
C THR A 93 -7.99 7.12 7.18
N ALA A 94 -8.60 8.02 6.40
CA ALA A 94 -9.60 8.96 6.92
C ALA A 94 -10.82 8.25 7.53
N THR A 95 -11.28 7.20 6.89
CA THR A 95 -12.40 6.37 7.37
C THR A 95 -12.06 5.68 8.69
N MET A 96 -10.84 5.12 8.80
CA MET A 96 -10.39 4.50 10.05
C MET A 96 -10.19 5.51 11.17
N MET A 97 -9.68 6.71 10.87
CA MET A 97 -9.54 7.81 11.84
C MET A 97 -10.87 8.30 12.38
N ALA A 98 -11.91 8.32 11.53
CA ALA A 98 -13.25 8.72 11.93
C ALA A 98 -14.01 7.64 12.72
N ALA A 99 -13.55 6.40 12.72
CA ALA A 99 -14.19 5.25 13.38
C ALA A 99 -13.87 5.24 14.89
N THR A 100 -14.45 6.16 15.64
CA THR A 100 -14.23 6.30 17.09
C THR A 100 -14.51 5.00 17.83
N GLY A 101 -13.55 4.57 18.67
CA GLY A 101 -13.65 3.32 19.46
C GLY A 101 -13.38 2.03 18.68
N ALA A 102 -13.35 2.07 17.34
CA ALA A 102 -13.02 0.89 16.53
C ALA A 102 -11.54 0.57 16.45
N VAL A 103 -10.69 1.53 16.80
CA VAL A 103 -9.25 1.45 16.65
C VAL A 103 -8.54 1.72 17.98
N LYS A 104 -7.55 0.91 18.31
CA LYS A 104 -6.55 1.19 19.35
C LYS A 104 -5.35 1.88 18.67
N PRO A 105 -5.10 3.17 18.90
CA PRO A 105 -3.97 3.87 18.28
C PRO A 105 -2.64 3.20 18.59
N VAL A 106 -1.79 3.05 17.57
CA VAL A 106 -0.50 2.32 17.72
C VAL A 106 0.40 2.99 18.73
N TYR A 107 0.50 4.34 18.73
CA TYR A 107 1.32 5.03 19.73
C TYR A 107 0.91 4.69 21.17
N LYS A 108 -0.41 4.59 21.41
CA LYS A 108 -0.96 4.25 22.72
C LYS A 108 -0.82 2.77 23.05
N LEU A 109 -1.01 1.88 22.07
CA LEU A 109 -0.77 0.45 22.23
C LEU A 109 0.65 0.17 22.69
N MET A 110 1.65 0.75 21.99
CA MET A 110 3.06 0.53 22.29
C MET A 110 3.44 1.09 23.65
N GLN A 111 2.91 2.27 24.02
CA GLN A 111 3.08 2.86 25.36
C GLN A 111 2.49 1.96 26.45
N ASP A 112 1.24 1.51 26.29
CA ASP A 112 0.53 0.67 27.28
C ASP A 112 1.22 -0.69 27.46
N ALA A 113 1.84 -1.23 26.40
CA ALA A 113 2.57 -2.49 26.42
C ALA A 113 4.03 -2.36 26.91
N GLY A 114 4.53 -1.13 27.11
CA GLY A 114 5.92 -0.86 27.49
C GLY A 114 6.94 -1.14 26.39
N GLU A 115 6.50 -1.20 25.13
CA GLU A 115 7.36 -1.42 23.97
C GLU A 115 8.00 -0.11 23.50
N LYS A 116 9.27 -0.18 23.07
CA LYS A 116 9.96 0.98 22.49
C LYS A 116 9.43 1.24 21.09
N PHE A 117 8.92 2.46 20.89
CA PHE A 117 8.39 2.88 19.60
C PHE A 117 8.74 4.35 19.34
N ASP A 118 9.55 4.61 18.29
CA ASP A 118 9.93 5.95 17.88
C ASP A 118 9.34 6.30 16.51
N PRO A 119 8.28 7.09 16.44
CA PRO A 119 7.71 7.55 15.17
C PRO A 119 8.69 8.30 14.27
N LYS A 120 9.72 8.95 14.83
CA LYS A 120 10.73 9.71 14.07
C LYS A 120 11.73 8.83 13.34
N ALA A 121 11.80 7.54 13.66
CA ALA A 121 12.60 6.56 12.94
C ALA A 121 12.05 6.29 11.54
N TYR A 122 10.76 6.53 11.32
CA TYR A 122 10.08 6.29 10.05
C TYR A 122 10.27 7.46 9.08
N LEU A 123 10.07 7.19 7.78
CA LEU A 123 10.16 8.21 6.74
C LEU A 123 8.97 9.20 6.86
N PRO A 124 9.22 10.53 6.86
CA PRO A 124 8.16 11.53 7.03
C PRO A 124 7.04 11.44 5.99
N ALA A 125 7.36 11.13 4.74
CA ALA A 125 6.38 10.92 3.66
C ALA A 125 5.38 9.79 3.96
N ILE A 126 5.75 8.83 4.84
CA ILE A 126 4.91 7.72 5.26
C ILE A 126 4.15 8.07 6.54
N THR A 127 4.85 8.61 7.55
CA THR A 127 4.22 8.92 8.84
C THR A 127 3.15 9.98 8.74
N GLY A 128 3.31 10.96 7.85
CA GLY A 128 2.33 12.02 7.61
C GLY A 128 0.94 11.51 7.22
N TYR A 129 0.88 10.34 6.56
CA TYR A 129 -0.39 9.70 6.22
C TYR A 129 -1.11 9.10 7.44
N TYR A 130 -0.35 8.50 8.35
CA TYR A 130 -0.88 7.61 9.40
C TYR A 130 -0.87 8.23 10.79
N SER A 131 -0.52 9.52 10.90
CA SER A 131 -0.45 10.24 12.17
C SER A 131 -1.50 11.34 12.28
N THR A 132 -1.82 11.71 13.51
CA THR A 132 -2.58 12.94 13.81
C THR A 132 -1.75 14.18 13.45
N SER A 133 -2.39 15.35 13.48
CA SER A 133 -1.69 16.64 13.32
C SER A 133 -0.62 16.89 14.40
N LYS A 134 -0.68 16.17 15.52
CA LYS A 134 0.32 16.20 16.60
C LYS A 134 1.48 15.21 16.41
N GLY A 135 1.48 14.45 15.30
CA GLY A 135 2.48 13.42 15.02
C GLY A 135 2.25 12.10 15.75
N GLU A 136 1.10 11.90 16.37
CA GLU A 136 0.73 10.65 17.05
C GLU A 136 0.35 9.58 16.02
N MET A 137 1.10 8.51 15.93
CA MET A 137 0.91 7.46 14.93
C MET A 137 -0.27 6.55 15.29
N LEU A 138 -1.31 6.58 14.46
CA LEU A 138 -2.57 5.86 14.67
C LEU A 138 -2.52 4.42 14.19
N SER A 139 -1.82 4.17 13.09
CA SER A 139 -1.57 2.84 12.53
C SER A 139 -0.08 2.60 12.32
N PHE A 140 0.31 1.35 12.22
CA PHE A 140 1.70 0.95 12.00
C PHE A 140 2.00 0.95 10.50
N PRO A 141 2.94 1.79 10.00
CA PRO A 141 3.38 1.73 8.60
C PRO A 141 3.92 0.34 8.29
N PHE A 142 3.49 -0.26 7.19
CA PHE A 142 3.90 -1.63 6.88
C PHE A 142 4.42 -1.77 5.45
N ASN A 143 3.55 -1.72 4.46
CA ASN A 143 3.89 -1.98 3.07
C ASN A 143 3.57 -0.75 2.22
N SER A 144 4.41 0.26 2.32
CA SER A 144 4.30 1.48 1.51
C SER A 144 5.00 1.32 0.16
N SER A 145 4.43 1.92 -0.88
CA SER A 145 4.96 1.93 -2.24
C SER A 145 4.80 3.29 -2.88
N SER A 146 5.36 3.48 -4.07
CA SER A 146 5.02 4.57 -4.99
C SER A 146 4.76 4.01 -6.37
N THR A 147 4.14 4.81 -7.26
CA THR A 147 3.98 4.45 -8.66
C THR A 147 5.32 4.59 -9.37
N VAL A 148 5.68 3.59 -10.15
CA VAL A 148 6.82 3.65 -11.06
C VAL A 148 6.40 3.19 -12.46
N MET A 149 7.18 3.55 -13.45
CA MET A 149 7.01 3.08 -14.82
C MET A 149 7.91 1.87 -15.05
N TRP A 150 7.33 0.67 -15.11
CA TRP A 150 8.01 -0.57 -15.49
C TRP A 150 8.22 -0.60 -16.99
N VAL A 151 9.43 -0.97 -17.42
CA VAL A 151 9.86 -0.92 -18.83
C VAL A 151 10.53 -2.22 -19.22
N ASN A 152 10.06 -2.82 -20.31
CA ASN A 152 10.70 -3.96 -20.97
C ASN A 152 11.82 -3.42 -21.88
N LEU A 153 13.06 -3.59 -21.45
CA LEU A 153 14.26 -3.09 -22.16
C LEU A 153 14.50 -3.81 -23.50
N ASP A 154 14.16 -5.08 -23.58
CA ASP A 154 14.28 -5.84 -24.82
C ASP A 154 13.28 -5.36 -25.87
N ALA A 155 12.09 -4.95 -25.43
CA ALA A 155 11.08 -4.36 -26.31
C ALA A 155 11.51 -2.97 -26.82
N LEU A 156 12.04 -2.11 -25.95
CA LEU A 156 12.59 -0.82 -26.36
C LEU A 156 13.67 -1.00 -27.43
N LYS A 157 14.63 -1.90 -27.18
CA LYS A 157 15.69 -2.22 -28.13
C LYS A 157 15.15 -2.72 -29.47
N LYS A 158 14.14 -3.57 -29.48
CA LYS A 158 13.50 -4.08 -30.70
C LYS A 158 12.79 -2.99 -31.51
N ALA A 159 12.32 -1.94 -30.83
CA ALA A 159 11.65 -0.78 -31.45
C ALA A 159 12.61 0.38 -31.74
N ASP A 160 13.93 0.16 -31.68
CA ASP A 160 14.99 1.17 -31.87
C ASP A 160 14.84 2.39 -30.92
N ILE A 161 14.28 2.17 -29.72
CA ILE A 161 14.17 3.18 -28.67
C ILE A 161 15.40 3.05 -27.77
N THR A 162 16.25 4.08 -27.81
CA THR A 162 17.56 4.07 -27.13
C THR A 162 17.54 4.62 -25.71
N GLU A 163 16.52 5.39 -25.36
CA GLU A 163 16.35 6.01 -24.04
C GLU A 163 15.02 5.64 -23.42
N ILE A 164 15.01 5.50 -22.08
CA ILE A 164 13.75 5.33 -21.35
C ILE A 164 12.98 6.66 -21.36
N PRO A 165 11.69 6.68 -21.74
CA PRO A 165 10.92 7.90 -21.79
C PRO A 165 10.76 8.53 -20.41
N LYS A 166 10.87 9.86 -20.32
CA LYS A 166 10.75 10.63 -19.07
C LYS A 166 9.50 11.49 -19.01
N THR A 167 8.91 11.76 -20.15
CA THR A 167 7.74 12.65 -20.27
C THR A 167 6.56 11.91 -20.88
N TRP A 168 5.35 12.33 -20.55
CA TRP A 168 4.15 11.74 -21.16
C TRP A 168 4.15 11.79 -22.68
N PRO A 169 4.54 12.91 -23.35
CA PRO A 169 4.68 12.92 -24.81
C PRO A 169 5.63 11.85 -25.34
N GLN A 170 6.78 11.62 -24.66
CA GLN A 170 7.72 10.56 -25.06
C GLN A 170 7.10 9.16 -24.87
N VAL A 171 6.41 8.89 -23.74
CA VAL A 171 5.71 7.61 -23.52
C VAL A 171 4.70 7.35 -24.63
N PHE A 172 3.92 8.37 -25.04
CA PHE A 172 2.92 8.22 -26.10
C PHE A 172 3.56 7.95 -27.49
N GLU A 173 4.66 8.61 -27.78
CA GLU A 173 5.42 8.37 -29.02
C GLU A 173 6.05 6.98 -29.04
N ASP A 174 6.73 6.60 -27.95
CA ASP A 174 7.41 5.31 -27.84
C ASP A 174 6.41 4.15 -27.82
N ALA A 175 5.25 4.32 -27.20
CA ALA A 175 4.17 3.34 -27.25
C ALA A 175 3.68 3.07 -28.69
N LYS A 176 3.61 4.10 -29.54
CA LYS A 176 3.29 3.94 -30.97
C LYS A 176 4.40 3.20 -31.72
N LYS A 177 5.67 3.51 -31.46
CA LYS A 177 6.81 2.77 -32.03
C LYS A 177 6.82 1.31 -31.62
N LEU A 178 6.57 1.01 -30.33
CA LEU A 178 6.45 -0.34 -29.82
C LEU A 178 5.36 -1.13 -30.51
N LYS A 179 4.18 -0.54 -30.74
CA LYS A 179 3.11 -1.19 -31.52
C LYS A 179 3.56 -1.49 -32.95
N ALA A 180 4.22 -0.56 -33.62
CA ALA A 180 4.75 -0.76 -34.96
C ALA A 180 5.83 -1.86 -35.03
N ALA A 181 6.58 -2.05 -33.96
CA ALA A 181 7.61 -3.10 -33.81
C ALA A 181 7.05 -4.51 -33.48
N GLY A 182 5.72 -4.65 -33.41
CA GLY A 182 5.06 -5.95 -33.21
C GLY A 182 4.45 -6.17 -31.82
N TYR A 183 4.42 -5.16 -30.94
CA TYR A 183 3.65 -5.18 -29.69
C TYR A 183 2.24 -4.61 -29.92
N SER A 184 1.51 -5.21 -30.86
CA SER A 184 0.30 -4.62 -31.47
C SER A 184 -0.90 -4.54 -30.53
N THR A 185 -0.93 -5.32 -29.45
CA THR A 185 -2.08 -5.39 -28.55
C THR A 185 -2.07 -4.33 -27.46
N CYS A 186 -0.88 -3.78 -27.13
CA CYS A 186 -0.73 -2.78 -26.09
C CYS A 186 0.60 -2.04 -26.24
N GLY A 187 0.59 -0.72 -26.43
CA GLY A 187 1.81 0.09 -26.39
C GLY A 187 2.26 0.39 -24.96
N PHE A 188 1.30 0.86 -24.13
CA PHE A 188 1.47 1.00 -22.69
C PHE A 188 0.13 0.82 -21.95
N SER A 189 0.20 0.54 -20.66
CA SER A 189 -0.97 0.43 -19.78
C SER A 189 -0.65 0.84 -18.36
N ASN A 190 -1.64 0.78 -17.49
CA ASN A 190 -1.45 0.98 -16.05
C ASN A 190 -2.44 0.17 -15.23
N SER A 191 -2.05 -0.14 -14.00
CA SER A 191 -2.95 -0.58 -12.93
C SER A 191 -3.43 0.63 -12.11
N TRP A 192 -4.43 0.41 -11.24
CA TRP A 192 -4.88 1.44 -10.28
C TRP A 192 -5.21 2.76 -10.97
N VAL A 193 -6.13 2.72 -11.91
CA VAL A 193 -6.41 3.80 -12.87
C VAL A 193 -6.57 5.19 -12.24
N THR A 194 -7.25 5.30 -11.11
CA THR A 194 -7.44 6.57 -10.39
C THR A 194 -6.16 7.01 -9.68
N TRP A 195 -5.47 6.06 -9.06
CA TRP A 195 -4.23 6.35 -8.33
C TRP A 195 -3.14 6.87 -9.26
N VAL A 196 -2.92 6.20 -10.40
CA VAL A 196 -1.89 6.60 -11.39
C VAL A 196 -2.29 7.89 -12.12
N ASN A 197 -3.52 7.96 -12.65
CA ASN A 197 -3.90 9.00 -13.63
C ASN A 197 -4.56 10.24 -13.01
N LEU A 198 -4.91 10.20 -11.71
CA LEU A 198 -5.44 11.37 -11.02
C LEU A 198 -4.58 11.75 -9.80
N GLU A 199 -4.40 10.83 -8.86
CA GLU A 199 -3.76 11.12 -7.58
C GLU A 199 -2.25 11.37 -7.75
N GLN A 200 -1.54 10.42 -8.34
CA GLN A 200 -0.11 10.56 -8.63
C GLN A 200 0.15 11.65 -9.67
N LEU A 201 -0.67 11.72 -10.73
CA LEU A 201 -0.55 12.78 -11.73
C LEU A 201 -0.64 14.15 -11.08
N SER A 202 -1.63 14.37 -10.22
CA SER A 202 -1.81 15.66 -9.55
C SER A 202 -0.64 16.02 -8.66
N ALA A 203 -0.22 15.09 -7.79
CA ALA A 203 0.90 15.29 -6.87
C ALA A 203 2.23 15.52 -7.61
N TRP A 204 2.53 14.69 -8.61
CA TRP A 204 3.76 14.75 -9.41
C TRP A 204 3.90 16.04 -10.22
N HIS A 205 2.78 16.64 -10.57
CA HIS A 205 2.72 17.94 -11.28
C HIS A 205 2.45 19.13 -10.38
N ASN A 206 2.39 18.91 -9.05
CA ASN A 206 2.10 19.95 -8.07
C ASN A 206 0.80 20.73 -8.34
N VAL A 207 -0.24 20.03 -8.74
CA VAL A 207 -1.59 20.58 -8.91
C VAL A 207 -2.56 19.95 -7.91
N PRO A 208 -3.60 20.66 -7.46
CA PRO A 208 -4.52 20.12 -6.46
C PRO A 208 -5.32 18.93 -7.01
N LEU A 209 -5.49 17.91 -6.17
CA LEU A 209 -6.51 16.89 -6.32
C LEU A 209 -7.78 17.33 -5.58
N ALA A 210 -7.59 17.93 -4.39
CA ALA A 210 -8.65 18.44 -3.55
C ALA A 210 -8.15 19.61 -2.69
N SER A 211 -9.05 20.43 -2.17
CA SER A 211 -8.75 21.52 -1.23
C SER A 211 -8.23 21.01 0.11
N LYS A 212 -7.89 21.93 1.03
CA LYS A 212 -7.40 21.60 2.38
C LYS A 212 -6.19 20.63 2.34
N ALA A 213 -5.22 20.93 1.48
CA ALA A 213 -4.06 20.08 1.26
C ALA A 213 -4.46 18.62 1.02
N ASN A 214 -5.34 18.39 0.05
CA ASN A 214 -5.90 17.09 -0.29
C ASN A 214 -6.58 16.39 0.91
N GLY A 215 -7.27 17.15 1.77
CA GLY A 215 -7.99 16.65 2.93
C GLY A 215 -7.14 16.42 4.19
N LEU A 216 -5.84 16.71 4.17
CA LEU A 216 -4.99 16.58 5.35
C LEU A 216 -5.34 17.60 6.44
N ASP A 217 -5.85 18.76 6.05
CA ASP A 217 -6.14 19.89 6.94
C ASP A 217 -7.63 19.99 7.32
N GLY A 218 -8.49 19.04 6.92
CA GLY A 218 -9.90 19.01 7.34
C GLY A 218 -10.79 18.16 6.46
N PHE A 219 -11.98 17.81 6.99
CA PHE A 219 -12.99 17.01 6.27
C PHE A 219 -13.95 17.83 5.40
N ASP A 220 -13.96 19.16 5.55
CA ASP A 220 -14.70 20.13 4.72
C ASP A 220 -14.05 20.34 3.34
N THR A 221 -13.45 19.28 2.81
CA THR A 221 -12.68 19.25 1.57
C THR A 221 -13.59 19.19 0.36
N VAL A 222 -13.17 19.81 -0.75
CA VAL A 222 -13.78 19.70 -2.08
C VAL A 222 -12.77 19.17 -3.09
N LEU A 223 -13.23 18.36 -4.04
CA LEU A 223 -12.41 17.82 -5.12
C LEU A 223 -12.17 18.88 -6.19
N GLU A 224 -10.97 18.90 -6.78
CA GLU A 224 -10.51 19.92 -7.72
C GLU A 224 -9.81 19.32 -8.97
N PHE A 225 -9.85 18.00 -9.15
CA PHE A 225 -9.10 17.29 -10.20
C PHE A 225 -9.75 17.32 -11.59
N ASN A 226 -10.71 18.19 -11.84
CA ASN A 226 -11.27 18.48 -13.16
C ASN A 226 -10.61 19.68 -13.83
N GLY A 227 -9.39 20.01 -13.43
CA GLY A 227 -8.57 21.09 -13.95
C GLY A 227 -7.94 20.76 -15.32
N PRO A 228 -7.28 21.76 -15.94
CA PRO A 228 -6.77 21.63 -17.31
C PRO A 228 -5.80 20.46 -17.52
N LEU A 229 -4.93 20.16 -16.53
CA LEU A 229 -3.95 19.08 -16.61
C LEU A 229 -4.63 17.71 -16.66
N GLN A 230 -5.52 17.45 -15.70
CA GLN A 230 -6.21 16.17 -15.57
C GLN A 230 -7.12 15.93 -16.78
N VAL A 231 -7.81 16.97 -17.28
CA VAL A 231 -8.60 16.89 -18.50
C VAL A 231 -7.73 16.55 -19.71
N LYS A 232 -6.63 17.30 -19.93
CA LYS A 232 -5.65 17.02 -21.01
C LYS A 232 -5.12 15.58 -20.93
N HIS A 233 -4.79 15.11 -19.72
CA HIS A 233 -4.28 13.75 -19.55
C HIS A 233 -5.31 12.70 -19.93
N LEU A 234 -6.54 12.82 -19.44
CA LEU A 234 -7.61 11.88 -19.77
C LEU A 234 -8.00 11.96 -21.25
N GLU A 235 -8.00 13.13 -21.89
CA GLU A 235 -8.19 13.28 -23.34
C GLU A 235 -7.14 12.49 -24.13
N ASN A 236 -5.87 12.58 -23.75
CA ASN A 236 -4.80 11.79 -24.36
C ASN A 236 -5.04 10.29 -24.20
N LEU A 237 -5.41 9.82 -23.00
CA LEU A 237 -5.70 8.40 -22.77
C LEU A 237 -6.90 7.92 -23.60
N VAL A 238 -7.97 8.71 -23.68
CA VAL A 238 -9.16 8.41 -24.51
C VAL A 238 -8.77 8.28 -25.98
N GLU A 239 -7.94 9.18 -26.50
CA GLU A 239 -7.48 9.12 -27.90
C GLU A 239 -6.63 7.87 -28.15
N LEU A 240 -5.67 7.58 -27.27
CA LEU A 240 -4.75 6.46 -27.40
C LEU A 240 -5.42 5.09 -27.12
N GLN A 241 -6.54 5.08 -26.42
CA GLN A 241 -7.35 3.86 -26.21
C GLN A 241 -8.00 3.37 -27.52
N LYS A 242 -8.30 4.25 -28.47
CA LYS A 242 -9.01 3.89 -29.73
C LYS A 242 -8.24 2.87 -30.55
N ASP A 243 -6.92 2.96 -30.56
CA ASP A 243 -6.04 2.06 -31.30
C ASP A 243 -5.18 1.16 -30.39
N LYS A 244 -5.44 1.17 -29.08
CA LYS A 244 -4.68 0.45 -28.06
C LYS A 244 -3.21 0.86 -27.93
N THR A 245 -2.86 2.05 -28.28
CA THR A 245 -1.57 2.64 -27.88
C THR A 245 -1.52 2.76 -26.37
N TYR A 246 -2.59 3.24 -25.73
CA TYR A 246 -2.94 2.97 -24.35
C TYR A 246 -4.01 1.89 -24.32
N ASP A 247 -3.89 0.86 -23.46
CA ASP A 247 -4.93 -0.16 -23.33
C ASP A 247 -5.34 -0.31 -21.87
N TYR A 248 -6.54 0.15 -21.53
CA TYR A 248 -7.08 0.13 -20.19
C TYR A 248 -7.14 -1.31 -19.61
N ALA A 249 -6.54 -1.53 -18.46
CA ALA A 249 -6.39 -2.85 -17.86
C ALA A 249 -7.24 -3.09 -16.59
N GLY A 250 -8.24 -2.26 -16.37
CA GLY A 250 -9.15 -2.38 -15.21
C GLY A 250 -8.80 -1.44 -14.05
N ARG A 251 -9.60 -1.50 -12.99
CA ARG A 251 -9.56 -0.53 -11.88
C ARG A 251 -8.42 -0.76 -10.89
N THR A 252 -7.99 -2.01 -10.73
CA THR A 252 -7.00 -2.43 -9.73
C THR A 252 -5.76 -3.04 -10.39
N ASN A 253 -5.11 -4.01 -9.76
CA ASN A 253 -3.90 -4.65 -10.26
C ASN A 253 -4.13 -5.87 -11.18
N THR A 254 -5.35 -6.14 -11.59
CA THR A 254 -5.68 -7.32 -12.40
C THR A 254 -4.98 -7.38 -13.75
N GLY A 255 -4.60 -6.22 -14.30
CA GLY A 255 -3.89 -6.11 -15.58
C GLY A 255 -2.37 -6.31 -15.53
N GLU A 256 -1.76 -6.46 -14.35
CA GLU A 256 -0.28 -6.51 -14.19
C GLU A 256 0.37 -7.68 -14.96
N GLY A 257 -0.34 -8.81 -15.12
CA GLY A 257 0.13 -9.93 -15.92
C GLY A 257 0.47 -9.60 -17.36
N ARG A 258 -0.09 -8.53 -17.92
CA ARG A 258 0.21 -8.05 -19.29
C ARG A 258 1.64 -7.53 -19.45
N PHE A 259 2.21 -6.97 -18.37
CA PHE A 259 3.62 -6.60 -18.38
C PHE A 259 4.51 -7.84 -18.26
N THR A 260 4.28 -8.72 -17.29
CA THR A 260 5.14 -9.89 -17.06
C THR A 260 5.09 -10.90 -18.21
N SER A 261 4.00 -10.93 -18.99
CA SER A 261 3.91 -11.71 -20.25
C SER A 261 4.64 -11.05 -21.42
N GLY A 262 5.01 -9.77 -21.31
CA GLY A 262 5.61 -8.98 -22.40
C GLY A 262 4.58 -8.39 -23.37
N GLU A 263 3.27 -8.51 -23.09
CA GLU A 263 2.21 -7.94 -23.94
C GLU A 263 2.22 -6.41 -23.95
N CYS A 264 2.36 -5.78 -22.77
CA CYS A 264 2.49 -4.34 -22.60
C CYS A 264 3.92 -3.97 -22.20
N PRO A 265 4.76 -3.47 -23.10
CA PRO A 265 6.17 -3.19 -22.83
C PRO A 265 6.43 -2.05 -21.83
N ILE A 266 5.51 -1.11 -21.70
CA ILE A 266 5.54 -0.03 -20.71
C ILE A 266 4.30 -0.17 -19.83
N TYR A 267 4.50 -0.16 -18.50
CA TYR A 267 3.42 -0.39 -17.55
C TYR A 267 3.59 0.45 -16.28
N LEU A 268 2.63 1.32 -15.98
CA LEU A 268 2.66 2.12 -14.77
C LEU A 268 1.88 1.42 -13.66
N THR A 269 2.56 1.11 -12.57
CA THR A 269 1.95 0.52 -11.38
C THR A 269 2.84 0.69 -10.15
N SER A 270 2.45 0.08 -9.04
CA SER A 270 3.20 0.08 -7.79
C SER A 270 4.62 -0.48 -7.94
N SER A 271 5.57 0.11 -7.22
CA SER A 271 6.91 -0.47 -7.03
C SER A 271 6.87 -1.89 -6.42
N ALA A 272 5.83 -2.18 -5.64
CA ALA A 272 5.61 -3.49 -5.02
C ALA A 272 5.22 -4.61 -6.02
N PHE A 273 5.06 -4.28 -7.28
CA PHE A 273 4.95 -5.27 -8.36
C PHE A 273 6.27 -6.01 -8.63
N PHE A 274 7.40 -5.52 -8.11
CA PHE A 274 8.73 -6.07 -8.30
C PHE A 274 8.82 -7.59 -8.06
N GLY A 275 8.24 -8.08 -6.96
CA GLY A 275 8.28 -9.51 -6.65
C GLY A 275 7.70 -10.37 -7.77
N ASN A 276 6.57 -9.96 -8.35
CA ASN A 276 5.92 -10.65 -9.45
C ASN A 276 6.72 -10.49 -10.77
N VAL A 277 7.22 -9.29 -11.06
CA VAL A 277 8.06 -9.06 -12.25
C VAL A 277 9.31 -9.95 -12.22
N LYS A 278 10.03 -9.95 -11.09
CA LYS A 278 11.22 -10.78 -10.89
C LYS A 278 10.94 -12.29 -11.06
N ALA A 279 9.78 -12.75 -10.60
CA ALA A 279 9.42 -14.17 -10.67
C ALA A 279 8.95 -14.60 -12.07
N GLN A 280 8.32 -13.72 -12.82
CA GLN A 280 7.53 -14.10 -14.03
C GLN A 280 8.11 -13.55 -15.33
N ALA A 281 8.70 -12.36 -15.35
CA ALA A 281 9.23 -11.77 -16.58
C ALA A 281 10.42 -12.57 -17.12
N LYS A 282 10.42 -12.81 -18.44
CA LYS A 282 11.49 -13.55 -19.16
C LYS A 282 12.30 -12.64 -20.07
N PHE A 283 12.29 -11.34 -19.79
CA PHE A 283 12.98 -10.28 -20.53
C PHE A 283 13.71 -9.36 -19.55
N ASN A 284 14.65 -8.56 -20.06
CA ASN A 284 15.33 -7.55 -19.29
C ASN A 284 14.37 -6.39 -19.01
N PHE A 285 14.30 -5.96 -17.76
CA PHE A 285 13.40 -4.90 -17.34
C PHE A 285 14.07 -3.90 -16.40
N THR A 286 13.45 -2.75 -16.26
CA THR A 286 13.79 -1.75 -15.24
C THR A 286 12.51 -1.06 -14.75
N ALA A 287 12.64 -0.26 -13.70
CA ALA A 287 11.62 0.71 -13.32
C ALA A 287 12.21 2.13 -13.39
N ALA A 288 11.48 3.03 -14.00
CA ALA A 288 11.81 4.43 -14.13
C ALA A 288 10.81 5.32 -13.35
N PRO A 289 11.17 6.57 -13.06
CA PRO A 289 10.24 7.51 -12.50
C PRO A 289 8.97 7.67 -13.35
N MET A 290 7.89 8.03 -12.67
CA MET A 290 6.63 8.36 -13.34
C MET A 290 6.83 9.50 -14.36
N PRO A 291 6.26 9.41 -15.56
CA PRO A 291 6.39 10.45 -16.58
C PRO A 291 5.72 11.76 -16.13
N TYR A 292 6.21 12.88 -16.66
CA TYR A 292 5.62 14.19 -16.41
C TYR A 292 5.37 14.98 -17.70
N TYR A 293 4.53 16.00 -17.61
CA TYR A 293 4.35 16.99 -18.68
C TYR A 293 5.34 18.13 -18.50
N PRO A 294 6.28 18.35 -19.44
CA PRO A 294 7.35 19.34 -19.27
C PRO A 294 6.87 20.81 -19.37
N ASP A 295 5.67 21.03 -19.90
CA ASP A 295 5.00 22.31 -19.97
C ASP A 295 4.28 22.71 -18.67
N VAL A 296 4.23 21.82 -17.66
CA VAL A 296 3.63 22.11 -16.36
C VAL A 296 4.70 22.64 -15.40
N LYS A 297 4.57 23.90 -15.01
CA LYS A 297 5.52 24.55 -14.10
C LYS A 297 5.55 23.85 -12.74
N GLY A 298 6.75 23.48 -12.29
CA GLY A 298 6.96 22.82 -10.99
C GLY A 298 7.08 21.30 -11.08
N ALA A 299 6.66 20.69 -12.18
CA ALA A 299 6.85 19.27 -12.41
C ALA A 299 8.31 18.91 -12.77
N PRO A 300 8.80 17.71 -12.41
CA PRO A 300 8.15 16.82 -11.43
C PRO A 300 8.30 17.34 -9.98
N GLN A 301 7.30 17.07 -9.13
CA GLN A 301 7.30 17.35 -7.69
C GLN A 301 7.56 16.04 -6.92
N ASN A 302 6.80 15.71 -5.89
CA ASN A 302 6.86 14.41 -5.22
C ASN A 302 5.68 13.54 -5.61
N SER A 303 5.90 12.22 -5.66
CA SER A 303 4.82 11.25 -5.66
C SER A 303 4.17 11.17 -4.28
N VAL A 304 3.03 10.50 -4.19
CA VAL A 304 2.37 10.16 -2.93
C VAL A 304 2.42 8.66 -2.68
N ILE A 305 2.37 8.23 -1.43
CA ILE A 305 2.43 6.81 -1.13
C ILE A 305 1.20 6.05 -1.63
N GLY A 306 1.42 4.78 -1.92
CA GLY A 306 0.41 3.74 -1.96
C GLY A 306 0.73 2.67 -0.94
N GLY A 307 -0.04 1.58 -0.99
CA GLY A 307 0.15 0.45 -0.09
C GLY A 307 -0.70 0.54 1.17
N ALA A 308 -0.22 0.05 2.31
CA ALA A 308 -1.06 -0.10 3.49
C ALA A 308 -0.30 0.05 4.81
N SER A 309 -1.08 0.29 5.85
CA SER A 309 -0.66 0.22 7.25
C SER A 309 -1.46 -0.83 8.03
N LEU A 310 -0.96 -1.21 9.19
CA LEU A 310 -1.63 -2.14 10.08
C LEU A 310 -2.38 -1.36 11.16
N TRP A 311 -3.69 -1.55 11.19
CA TRP A 311 -4.59 -0.97 12.17
C TRP A 311 -4.88 -1.99 13.27
N VAL A 312 -4.72 -1.58 14.52
CA VAL A 312 -5.05 -2.42 15.67
C VAL A 312 -6.51 -2.19 16.02
N MET A 313 -7.32 -3.24 15.99
CA MET A 313 -8.75 -3.11 16.23
C MET A 313 -9.07 -3.02 17.71
N GLY A 314 -10.11 -2.26 18.03
CA GLY A 314 -10.61 -2.09 19.40
C GLY A 314 -11.26 -3.35 19.96
N GLY A 315 -11.48 -3.38 21.29
CA GLY A 315 -12.22 -4.46 21.95
C GLY A 315 -11.46 -5.76 22.14
N LYS A 316 -10.11 -5.74 22.09
CA LYS A 316 -9.27 -6.90 22.32
C LYS A 316 -8.89 -7.05 23.79
N SER A 317 -8.55 -8.27 24.22
CA SER A 317 -8.01 -8.55 25.55
C SER A 317 -6.65 -7.89 25.76
N ALA A 318 -6.25 -7.73 27.03
CA ALA A 318 -4.93 -7.19 27.37
C ALA A 318 -3.79 -8.05 26.81
N ASP A 319 -3.96 -9.36 26.76
CA ASP A 319 -2.96 -10.28 26.25
C ASP A 319 -2.87 -10.24 24.72
N GLU A 320 -4.00 -10.14 24.01
CA GLU A 320 -3.98 -9.89 22.57
C GLU A 320 -3.24 -8.58 22.24
N TYR A 321 -3.50 -7.48 22.97
CA TYR A 321 -2.81 -6.20 22.76
C TYR A 321 -1.30 -6.30 23.03
N LYS A 322 -0.88 -7.01 24.08
CA LYS A 322 0.55 -7.26 24.32
C LYS A 322 1.19 -8.03 23.17
N GLY A 323 0.53 -9.07 22.69
CA GLY A 323 1.01 -9.86 21.57
C GLY A 323 1.09 -9.06 20.28
N VAL A 324 0.09 -8.20 20.00
CA VAL A 324 0.12 -7.27 18.87
C VAL A 324 1.31 -6.32 18.99
N ALA A 325 1.54 -5.70 20.15
CA ALA A 325 2.66 -4.80 20.38
C ALA A 325 4.02 -5.49 20.14
N LYS A 326 4.19 -6.72 20.64
CA LYS A 326 5.40 -7.52 20.39
C LYS A 326 5.59 -7.85 18.90
N PHE A 327 4.50 -8.16 18.20
CA PHE A 327 4.56 -8.39 16.75
C PHE A 327 4.95 -7.11 15.99
N LEU A 328 4.41 -5.95 16.36
CA LEU A 328 4.80 -4.67 15.73
C LEU A 328 6.26 -4.32 16.04
N THR A 329 6.75 -4.58 17.26
CA THR A 329 8.18 -4.47 17.62
C THR A 329 9.03 -5.39 16.75
N PHE A 330 8.60 -6.64 16.58
CA PHE A 330 9.27 -7.60 15.69
C PHE A 330 9.32 -7.11 14.24
N LEU A 331 8.24 -6.52 13.71
CA LEU A 331 8.21 -5.93 12.37
C LEU A 331 9.08 -4.66 12.26
N SER A 332 9.37 -3.97 13.36
CA SER A 332 10.20 -2.76 13.40
C SER A 332 11.71 -3.06 13.31
N ASP A 333 12.13 -4.32 13.40
CA ASP A 333 13.55 -4.69 13.28
C ASP A 333 14.13 -4.28 11.93
N THR A 334 15.27 -3.58 11.96
CA THR A 334 15.89 -3.00 10.74
C THR A 334 16.26 -4.05 9.71
N ALA A 335 16.81 -5.19 10.13
CA ALA A 335 17.21 -6.25 9.18
C ALA A 335 15.98 -6.87 8.51
N ARG A 336 14.89 -7.00 9.26
CA ARG A 336 13.62 -7.51 8.74
C ARG A 336 12.98 -6.54 7.76
N GLN A 337 12.99 -5.24 8.05
CA GLN A 337 12.51 -4.23 7.09
C GLN A 337 13.32 -4.20 5.80
N VAL A 338 14.65 -4.35 5.89
CA VAL A 338 15.51 -4.50 4.71
C VAL A 338 15.13 -5.75 3.92
N TRP A 339 14.87 -6.87 4.62
CA TRP A 339 14.43 -8.09 3.95
C TRP A 339 13.08 -7.92 3.24
N ILE A 340 12.08 -7.31 3.90
CA ILE A 340 10.77 -7.01 3.29
C ILE A 340 10.96 -6.18 2.02
N HIS A 341 11.73 -5.10 2.10
CA HIS A 341 12.02 -4.24 0.95
C HIS A 341 12.62 -5.03 -0.23
N LYS A 342 13.69 -5.80 0.03
CA LYS A 342 14.39 -6.59 -1.00
C LYS A 342 13.54 -7.70 -1.62
N ALA A 343 12.61 -8.27 -0.86
CA ALA A 343 11.75 -9.36 -1.31
C ALA A 343 10.54 -8.87 -2.12
N SER A 344 9.97 -7.72 -1.77
CA SER A 344 8.67 -7.26 -2.26
C SER A 344 8.72 -6.08 -3.21
N GLY A 345 9.76 -5.21 -3.11
CA GLY A 345 9.79 -3.91 -3.78
C GLY A 345 8.96 -2.82 -3.08
N TYR A 346 8.35 -3.12 -1.91
CA TYR A 346 7.84 -2.08 -1.03
C TYR A 346 8.98 -1.22 -0.51
N LEU A 347 8.70 0.02 -0.15
CA LEU A 347 9.71 0.95 0.37
C LEU A 347 10.33 0.45 1.68
N PRO A 348 11.60 0.75 1.96
CA PRO A 348 12.11 0.71 3.31
C PRO A 348 11.39 1.79 4.12
N ILE A 349 10.55 1.40 5.09
CA ILE A 349 9.68 2.37 5.81
C ILE A 349 10.40 3.18 6.88
N THR A 350 11.63 2.80 7.25
CA THR A 350 12.48 3.55 8.19
C THR A 350 13.77 4.03 7.54
N LYS A 351 14.31 5.13 8.09
CA LYS A 351 15.63 5.67 7.69
C LYS A 351 16.74 4.64 7.84
N ALA A 352 16.74 3.91 8.98
CA ALA A 352 17.75 2.89 9.25
C ALA A 352 17.72 1.73 8.24
N ALA A 353 16.53 1.30 7.80
CA ALA A 353 16.40 0.24 6.80
C ALA A 353 16.91 0.71 5.42
N TYR A 354 16.60 1.95 5.05
CA TYR A 354 17.11 2.53 3.80
C TYR A 354 18.64 2.61 3.80
N GLU A 355 19.22 3.22 4.83
CA GLU A 355 20.68 3.36 4.94
C GLU A 355 21.40 2.00 4.98
N LYS A 356 20.81 1.01 5.66
CA LYS A 356 21.37 -0.35 5.69
C LYS A 356 21.32 -1.01 4.31
N ALA A 357 20.22 -0.94 3.59
CA ALA A 357 20.10 -1.47 2.23
C ALA A 357 21.13 -0.82 1.28
N LYS A 358 21.31 0.49 1.41
CA LYS A 358 22.28 1.28 0.65
C LYS A 358 23.71 0.88 0.97
N ALA A 359 24.06 0.75 2.26
CA ALA A 359 25.38 0.33 2.72
C ALA A 359 25.73 -1.11 2.28
N GLU A 360 24.76 -1.99 2.16
CA GLU A 360 24.91 -3.34 1.61
C GLU A 360 25.06 -3.38 0.08
N GLY A 361 25.04 -2.23 -0.61
CA GLY A 361 25.19 -2.12 -2.05
C GLY A 361 23.96 -2.53 -2.87
N PHE A 362 22.81 -2.73 -2.23
CA PHE A 362 21.61 -3.25 -2.89
C PHE A 362 21.17 -2.42 -4.10
N TYR A 363 21.22 -1.09 -3.99
CA TYR A 363 20.83 -0.20 -5.08
C TYR A 363 21.90 -0.05 -6.19
N LYS A 364 23.15 -0.52 -5.96
CA LYS A 364 24.14 -0.60 -7.04
C LYS A 364 23.77 -1.66 -8.06
N ASP A 365 23.26 -2.78 -7.59
CA ASP A 365 22.86 -3.91 -8.42
C ASP A 365 21.45 -3.72 -9.03
N GLN A 366 20.58 -3.01 -8.32
CA GLN A 366 19.18 -2.79 -8.68
C GLN A 366 18.77 -1.33 -8.44
N PRO A 367 19.34 -0.36 -9.18
CA PRO A 367 19.11 1.08 -8.95
C PRO A 367 17.64 1.48 -9.08
N TYR A 368 16.88 0.77 -9.90
CA TYR A 368 15.46 1.02 -10.09
C TYR A 368 14.61 0.77 -8.84
N LEU A 369 15.08 0.03 -7.85
CA LEU A 369 14.38 -0.16 -6.57
C LEU A 369 14.55 1.02 -5.61
N GLU A 370 15.48 1.94 -5.86
CA GLU A 370 15.57 3.22 -5.14
C GLU A 370 14.60 4.27 -5.72
N THR A 371 14.21 4.14 -6.99
CA THR A 371 13.35 5.09 -7.72
C THR A 371 12.10 5.52 -6.94
N PRO A 372 11.28 4.62 -6.37
CA PRO A 372 10.06 5.03 -5.67
C PRO A 372 10.32 5.87 -4.41
N LEU A 373 11.46 5.68 -3.75
CA LEU A 373 11.85 6.53 -2.62
C LEU A 373 12.31 7.91 -3.10
N LEU A 374 13.09 7.95 -4.17
CA LEU A 374 13.56 9.21 -4.76
C LEU A 374 12.42 10.07 -5.27
N GLU A 375 11.36 9.48 -5.81
CA GLU A 375 10.15 10.20 -6.22
C GLU A 375 9.38 10.79 -5.03
N LEU A 376 9.31 10.09 -3.91
CA LEU A 376 8.64 10.57 -2.69
C LEU A 376 9.41 11.71 -2.01
N THR A 377 10.71 11.82 -2.26
CA THR A 377 11.62 12.77 -1.61
C THR A 377 12.33 13.69 -2.60
N ASN A 378 11.79 13.85 -3.80
CA ASN A 378 12.39 14.61 -4.89
C ASN A 378 12.57 16.10 -4.54
N LYS A 379 11.59 16.68 -3.84
CA LYS A 379 11.58 18.09 -3.41
C LYS A 379 10.94 18.22 -2.02
N GLU A 380 10.98 19.42 -1.45
CA GLU A 380 10.17 19.73 -0.28
C GLU A 380 8.68 19.54 -0.61
N PRO A 381 7.92 18.81 0.22
CA PRO A 381 6.51 18.56 -0.02
C PRO A 381 5.70 19.87 0.02
N THR A 382 4.74 19.97 -0.91
CA THR A 382 3.75 21.05 -0.93
C THR A 382 2.40 20.55 -0.42
N GLU A 383 1.42 21.43 -0.36
CA GLU A 383 0.03 21.06 -0.05
C GLU A 383 -0.54 20.03 -1.03
N ASN A 384 -0.05 20.00 -2.28
CA ASN A 384 -0.51 19.08 -3.33
C ASN A 384 0.24 17.73 -3.33
N SER A 385 1.39 17.62 -2.66
CA SER A 385 2.27 16.46 -2.77
C SER A 385 2.63 15.79 -1.43
N ARG A 386 2.15 16.29 -0.29
CA ARG A 386 2.44 15.69 1.01
C ARG A 386 1.53 14.52 1.39
N GLY A 387 0.52 14.24 0.59
CA GLY A 387 -0.40 13.11 0.80
C GLY A 387 -1.84 13.41 0.48
N LEU A 388 -2.70 12.44 0.80
CA LEU A 388 -4.15 12.46 0.56
C LEU A 388 -4.88 11.91 1.79
N ARG A 389 -5.95 12.56 2.24
CA ARG A 389 -6.75 12.09 3.38
C ARG A 389 -8.23 12.43 3.20
N LEU A 390 -8.88 11.77 2.25
CA LEU A 390 -10.28 12.00 1.93
C LEU A 390 -11.19 10.95 2.58
N GLY A 391 -12.33 11.40 3.10
CA GLY A 391 -13.35 10.50 3.64
C GLY A 391 -13.98 9.64 2.57
N ASN A 392 -14.31 8.38 2.88
CA ASN A 392 -14.88 7.41 1.94
C ASN A 392 -14.09 7.26 0.63
N MET A 393 -12.77 7.44 0.66
CA MET A 393 -11.96 7.50 -0.55
C MET A 393 -11.97 6.18 -1.35
N VAL A 394 -12.24 5.04 -0.71
CA VAL A 394 -12.43 3.75 -1.40
C VAL A 394 -13.58 3.86 -2.40
N GLN A 395 -14.73 4.35 -1.92
CA GLN A 395 -15.93 4.52 -2.75
C GLN A 395 -15.76 5.70 -3.73
N LEU A 396 -15.01 6.73 -3.37
CA LEU A 396 -14.65 7.82 -4.29
C LEU A 396 -13.87 7.27 -5.49
N ARG A 397 -12.86 6.40 -5.27
CA ARG A 397 -12.12 5.76 -6.37
C ARG A 397 -13.04 4.96 -7.30
N ASP A 398 -14.06 4.29 -6.77
CA ASP A 398 -15.03 3.56 -7.59
C ASP A 398 -15.81 4.52 -8.51
N VAL A 399 -16.31 5.64 -7.96
CA VAL A 399 -17.01 6.68 -8.73
C VAL A 399 -16.08 7.31 -9.77
N TRP A 400 -14.84 7.63 -9.42
CA TRP A 400 -13.87 8.20 -10.36
C TRP A 400 -13.53 7.22 -11.47
N ALA A 401 -13.35 5.95 -11.16
CA ALA A 401 -13.08 4.92 -12.15
C ALA A 401 -14.27 4.71 -13.10
N GLU A 402 -15.51 4.71 -12.61
CA GLU A 402 -16.72 4.68 -13.45
C GLU A 402 -16.74 5.81 -14.46
N GLU A 403 -16.45 7.03 -14.03
CA GLU A 403 -16.48 8.18 -14.92
C GLU A 403 -15.33 8.16 -15.93
N ILE A 404 -14.12 7.74 -15.52
CA ILE A 404 -13.01 7.50 -16.46
C ILE A 404 -13.40 6.45 -17.52
N GLU A 405 -14.02 5.35 -17.10
CA GLU A 405 -14.49 4.28 -18.00
C GLU A 405 -15.54 4.79 -18.99
N GLN A 406 -16.43 5.71 -18.57
CA GLN A 406 -17.39 6.35 -19.51
C GLN A 406 -16.66 7.19 -20.59
N ALA A 407 -15.58 7.89 -20.20
CA ALA A 407 -14.77 8.63 -21.16
C ALA A 407 -14.00 7.69 -22.10
N LEU A 408 -13.34 6.66 -21.58
CA LEU A 408 -12.59 5.67 -22.37
C LEU A 408 -13.50 4.91 -23.35
N ALA A 409 -14.77 4.70 -22.97
CA ALA A 409 -15.79 4.10 -23.83
C ALA A 409 -16.41 5.08 -24.84
N GLY A 410 -15.98 6.35 -24.87
CA GLY A 410 -16.51 7.38 -25.76
C GLY A 410 -17.94 7.87 -25.45
N LYS A 411 -18.47 7.55 -24.26
CA LYS A 411 -19.82 7.96 -23.84
C LYS A 411 -19.85 9.37 -23.24
N LYS A 412 -18.72 9.86 -22.75
CA LYS A 412 -18.51 11.22 -22.21
C LYS A 412 -17.22 11.79 -22.77
N THR A 413 -17.10 13.10 -22.85
CA THR A 413 -15.79 13.74 -23.01
C THR A 413 -15.01 13.63 -21.71
N ALA A 414 -13.68 13.76 -21.75
CA ALA A 414 -12.84 13.75 -20.55
C ALA A 414 -13.30 14.82 -19.53
N LYS A 415 -13.62 16.02 -20.00
CA LYS A 415 -14.13 17.11 -19.15
C LYS A 415 -15.46 16.72 -18.47
N GLN A 416 -16.42 16.18 -19.23
CA GLN A 416 -17.70 15.76 -18.69
C GLN A 416 -17.55 14.63 -17.64
N ALA A 417 -16.65 13.69 -17.90
CA ALA A 417 -16.37 12.60 -16.97
C ALA A 417 -15.76 13.12 -15.65
N LEU A 418 -14.74 13.98 -15.73
CA LEU A 418 -14.10 14.52 -14.53
C LEU A 418 -15.02 15.49 -13.77
N ASP A 419 -15.85 16.28 -14.45
CA ASP A 419 -16.87 17.13 -13.79
C ASP A 419 -17.88 16.28 -13.00
N ALA A 420 -18.37 15.20 -13.62
CA ALA A 420 -19.29 14.29 -12.96
C ALA A 420 -18.63 13.55 -11.76
N ALA A 421 -17.36 13.16 -11.91
CA ALA A 421 -16.60 12.53 -10.83
C ALA A 421 -16.41 13.49 -9.64
N VAL A 422 -16.09 14.77 -9.91
CA VAL A 422 -15.96 15.80 -8.86
C VAL A 422 -17.31 16.09 -8.20
N GLU A 423 -18.38 16.25 -8.95
CA GLU A 423 -19.72 16.50 -8.40
C GLU A 423 -20.20 15.36 -7.50
N ARG A 424 -20.19 14.12 -8.02
CA ARG A 424 -20.60 12.92 -7.27
C ARG A 424 -19.72 12.71 -6.03
N GLY A 425 -18.40 12.90 -6.20
CA GLY A 425 -17.46 12.76 -5.09
C GLY A 425 -17.67 13.82 -4.00
N ASN A 426 -17.93 15.07 -4.36
CA ASN A 426 -18.23 16.12 -3.38
C ASN A 426 -19.49 15.85 -2.58
N GLN A 427 -20.52 15.27 -3.18
CA GLN A 427 -21.72 14.83 -2.44
C GLN A 427 -21.35 13.78 -1.37
N MET A 428 -20.47 12.82 -1.70
CA MET A 428 -19.99 11.80 -0.76
C MET A 428 -19.13 12.40 0.35
N LEU A 429 -18.28 13.36 0.05
CA LEU A 429 -17.48 14.07 1.05
C LEU A 429 -18.35 14.83 2.03
N ARG A 430 -19.40 15.52 1.58
CA ARG A 430 -20.38 16.20 2.46
C ARG A 430 -21.12 15.23 3.38
N GLN A 431 -21.44 14.03 2.90
CA GLN A 431 -22.03 12.99 3.75
C GLN A 431 -21.05 12.48 4.81
N PHE A 432 -19.78 12.24 4.43
CA PHE A 432 -18.76 11.81 5.37
C PHE A 432 -18.49 12.87 6.46
N GLU A 433 -18.33 14.12 6.08
CA GLU A 433 -18.14 15.24 7.02
C GLU A 433 -19.19 15.28 8.12
N LYS A 434 -20.49 15.13 7.77
CA LYS A 434 -21.60 15.12 8.74
C LYS A 434 -21.51 13.96 9.75
N THR A 435 -20.85 12.86 9.40
CA THR A 435 -20.73 11.68 10.26
C THR A 435 -19.43 11.64 11.05
N ALA A 436 -18.36 12.23 10.52
CA ALA A 436 -17.03 12.22 11.12
C ALA A 436 -16.84 13.26 12.25
N VAL A 437 -17.67 14.31 12.28
CA VAL A 437 -17.61 15.42 13.25
C VAL A 437 -18.46 15.16 14.50
N ARG A 438 -19.07 14.01 14.64
CA ARG A 438 -19.88 13.62 15.81
C ARG A 438 -19.03 12.79 16.83
#